data_04b8426803df49af359cf3a628cd0e65
#
_entry.id   04b8426803df49af359cf3a628cd0e65
#
_cell.length_a   1.000
_cell.length_b   1.000
_cell.length_c   1.000
_cell.angle_alpha   90.00
_cell.angle_beta   90.00
_cell.angle_gamma   90.00
#
_symmetry.space_group_name_H-M   'P 1'
#
loop_
_entity.id
_entity.type
_entity.pdbx_description
1 polymer ?
#
loop_
_entity_poly.entity_id
_entity_poly.type
_entity_poly.pdbx_seq_one_letter_code
_entity_poly.pdbx_strand_id
1 'polypeptide(L)'
;AKPAATPEVQRTTPASGIFSTEGVEVKEMDRVRKVIADHMVMSKHTSPHVTNVVEVDVTKLVKWRDKNKDAFFRREGVKLTYMPAITEAVAKALAAYPQVNVSVEGYNILFKKHINVGIAVSQNDGNLIVPVVHDADRLNLSGLAIAIDGLAAKARINKLMRSEERRVG
;
A
#
# COMPACT_ATOMS: atom_id res chain seq x y z
N ALA A 1 25.57 28.96 -20.42
CA ALA A 1 24.78 29.01 -19.20
C ALA A 1 25.14 27.79 -18.33
N LYS A 2 25.65 28.03 -17.14
CA LYS A 2 26.11 27.02 -16.17
C LYS A 2 24.89 26.41 -15.49
N PRO A 3 24.79 25.08 -15.32
CA PRO A 3 23.66 24.48 -14.64
C PRO A 3 23.65 24.89 -13.16
N ALA A 4 22.46 25.24 -12.66
CA ALA A 4 22.25 25.59 -11.26
C ALA A 4 22.47 24.36 -10.37
N ALA A 5 23.24 24.54 -9.30
CA ALA A 5 23.52 23.51 -8.32
C ALA A 5 22.24 23.10 -7.57
N THR A 6 21.99 21.80 -7.51
CA THR A 6 20.98 21.18 -6.65
C THR A 6 21.24 21.54 -5.19
N PRO A 7 20.24 21.95 -4.40
CA PRO A 7 20.46 22.25 -2.99
C PRO A 7 20.84 20.95 -2.26
N GLU A 8 22.02 20.97 -1.70
CA GLU A 8 22.58 19.94 -0.82
C GLU A 8 21.71 19.88 0.45
N VAL A 9 20.98 18.80 0.63
CA VAL A 9 20.25 18.53 1.87
C VAL A 9 21.29 18.36 2.97
N GLN A 10 21.46 19.38 3.80
CA GLN A 10 22.30 19.33 4.99
C GLN A 10 21.81 18.16 5.85
N ARG A 11 22.61 17.08 5.88
CA ARG A 11 22.48 16.02 6.87
C ARG A 11 22.78 16.64 8.24
N THR A 12 21.72 16.96 8.96
CA THR A 12 21.86 17.28 10.38
C THR A 12 22.36 16.03 11.08
N THR A 13 23.61 16.09 11.53
CA THR A 13 24.15 15.12 12.49
C THR A 13 23.18 15.04 13.67
N PRO A 14 22.81 13.85 14.14
CA PRO A 14 21.96 13.74 15.31
C PRO A 14 22.69 14.42 16.48
N ALA A 15 22.03 15.41 17.09
CA ALA A 15 22.49 16.04 18.30
C ALA A 15 22.71 14.94 19.35
N SER A 16 23.97 14.66 19.65
CA SER A 16 24.37 13.93 20.86
C SER A 16 23.96 14.79 22.05
N GLY A 17 22.86 14.49 22.65
CA GLY A 17 22.49 15.25 23.81
C GLY A 17 21.14 14.90 24.40
N ILE A 18 21.18 14.51 25.62
CA ILE A 18 20.12 14.60 26.63
C ILE A 18 19.03 13.52 26.50
N PHE A 19 19.43 12.27 26.55
CA PHE A 19 18.58 11.28 27.15
C PHE A 19 19.21 10.86 28.49
N SER A 20 18.57 11.24 29.59
CA SER A 20 18.78 10.56 30.86
C SER A 20 18.47 9.10 30.62
N THR A 21 19.47 8.24 30.64
CA THR A 21 19.36 6.80 30.29
C THR A 21 18.78 5.97 31.42
N GLU A 22 18.33 6.58 32.48
CA GLU A 22 17.71 5.87 33.60
C GLU A 22 16.30 5.40 33.20
N GLY A 23 16.15 4.08 32.98
CA GLY A 23 14.89 3.45 32.57
C GLY A 23 14.57 3.50 31.06
N VAL A 24 15.52 3.88 30.20
CA VAL A 24 15.35 3.95 28.75
C VAL A 24 16.36 3.07 28.03
N GLU A 25 15.89 2.09 27.26
CA GLU A 25 16.73 1.33 26.33
C GLU A 25 16.76 2.04 24.96
N VAL A 26 17.95 2.43 24.52
CA VAL A 26 18.15 3.06 23.20
C VAL A 26 18.51 1.99 22.18
N LYS A 27 17.63 1.79 21.17
CA LYS A 27 17.86 0.89 20.04
C LYS A 27 17.87 1.65 18.74
N GLU A 28 18.94 1.54 17.98
CA GLU A 28 19.04 2.15 16.67
C GLU A 28 18.09 1.47 15.65
N MET A 29 17.43 2.27 14.81
CA MET A 29 16.59 1.74 13.74
C MET A 29 17.46 1.10 12.65
N ASP A 30 16.98 0.00 12.07
CA ASP A 30 17.58 -0.57 10.87
C ASP A 30 17.45 0.38 9.66
N ARG A 31 18.20 0.10 8.59
CA ARG A 31 18.27 0.96 7.40
C ARG A 31 16.91 1.12 6.73
N VAL A 32 16.11 0.05 6.63
CA VAL A 32 14.80 0.08 5.97
C VAL A 32 13.85 0.96 6.76
N ARG A 33 13.83 0.80 8.09
CA ARG A 33 12.98 1.59 8.97
C ARG A 33 13.34 3.08 8.97
N LYS A 34 14.63 3.43 8.88
CA LYS A 34 15.08 4.84 8.72
C LYS A 34 14.50 5.44 7.44
N VAL A 35 14.62 4.73 6.30
CA VAL A 35 14.08 5.21 5.00
C VAL A 35 12.56 5.38 5.06
N ILE A 36 11.84 4.44 5.67
CA ILE A 36 10.38 4.54 5.85
C ILE A 36 10.02 5.75 6.70
N ALA A 37 10.73 5.97 7.82
CA ALA A 37 10.47 7.09 8.73
C ALA A 37 10.66 8.44 8.01
N ASP A 38 11.79 8.62 7.32
CA ASP A 38 12.09 9.84 6.56
C ASP A 38 11.02 10.10 5.50
N HIS A 39 10.61 9.05 4.78
CA HIS A 39 9.59 9.16 3.75
C HIS A 39 8.20 9.50 4.32
N MET A 40 7.83 8.96 5.48
CA MET A 40 6.54 9.27 6.12
C MET A 40 6.50 10.71 6.61
N VAL A 41 7.60 11.22 7.17
CA VAL A 41 7.72 12.63 7.57
C VAL A 41 7.60 13.53 6.34
N MET A 42 8.35 13.24 5.27
CA MET A 42 8.30 14.00 4.02
C MET A 42 6.87 13.99 3.42
N SER A 43 6.20 12.85 3.40
CA SER A 43 4.83 12.73 2.89
C SER A 43 3.87 13.66 3.62
N LYS A 44 3.95 13.74 4.95
CA LYS A 44 3.10 14.64 5.74
C LYS A 44 3.39 16.12 5.49
N HIS A 45 4.64 16.48 5.24
CA HIS A 45 5.01 17.87 4.93
C HIS A 45 4.62 18.29 3.52
N THR A 46 4.68 17.35 2.55
CA THR A 46 4.45 17.65 1.13
C THR A 46 2.96 17.58 0.76
N SER A 47 2.20 16.67 1.36
CA SER A 47 0.80 16.41 0.98
C SER A 47 -0.16 16.80 2.10
N PRO A 48 -1.14 17.70 1.86
CA PRO A 48 -2.20 17.96 2.81
C PRO A 48 -3.08 16.71 2.95
N HIS A 49 -3.14 16.15 4.17
CA HIS A 49 -3.93 14.94 4.44
C HIS A 49 -5.30 15.32 4.97
N VAL A 50 -6.35 14.79 4.33
CA VAL A 50 -7.73 14.87 4.80
C VAL A 50 -8.23 13.46 5.06
N THR A 51 -8.85 13.24 6.23
CA THR A 51 -9.36 11.93 6.64
C THR A 51 -10.87 11.96 6.75
N ASN A 52 -11.53 11.02 6.07
CA ASN A 52 -12.96 10.74 6.22
C ASN A 52 -13.12 9.36 6.85
N VAL A 53 -14.08 9.22 7.76
CA VAL A 53 -14.43 7.97 8.42
C VAL A 53 -15.89 7.63 8.11
N VAL A 54 -16.15 6.43 7.62
CA VAL A 54 -17.48 5.94 7.28
C VAL A 54 -17.68 4.55 7.87
N GLU A 55 -18.78 4.33 8.58
CA GLU A 55 -19.19 3.00 9.03
C GLU A 55 -20.08 2.32 7.98
N VAL A 56 -19.78 1.06 7.67
CA VAL A 56 -20.52 0.26 6.70
C VAL A 56 -20.89 -1.10 7.28
N ASP A 57 -22.18 -1.44 7.28
CA ASP A 57 -22.65 -2.79 7.65
C ASP A 57 -22.33 -3.80 6.54
N VAL A 58 -21.40 -4.70 6.83
CA VAL A 58 -20.94 -5.76 5.92
C VAL A 58 -21.57 -7.13 6.22
N THR A 59 -22.62 -7.20 7.05
CA THR A 59 -23.25 -8.45 7.46
C THR A 59 -23.72 -9.30 6.27
N LYS A 60 -24.24 -8.67 5.21
CA LYS A 60 -24.66 -9.37 3.98
C LYS A 60 -23.47 -9.99 3.24
N LEU A 61 -22.34 -9.27 3.19
CA LEU A 61 -21.11 -9.76 2.58
C LEU A 61 -20.51 -10.95 3.36
N VAL A 62 -20.55 -10.89 4.70
CA VAL A 62 -20.09 -11.98 5.56
C VAL A 62 -20.91 -13.24 5.31
N LYS A 63 -22.25 -13.15 5.36
CA LYS A 63 -23.17 -14.28 5.11
C LYS A 63 -22.97 -14.86 3.70
N TRP A 64 -22.83 -14.01 2.70
CA TRP A 64 -22.58 -14.42 1.31
C TRP A 64 -21.26 -15.18 1.17
N ARG A 65 -20.17 -14.63 1.74
CA ARG A 65 -18.85 -15.27 1.73
C ARG A 65 -18.91 -16.64 2.42
N ASP A 66 -19.51 -16.73 3.60
CA ASP A 66 -19.55 -17.99 4.37
C ASP A 66 -20.35 -19.07 3.66
N LYS A 67 -21.39 -18.70 2.92
CA LYS A 67 -22.16 -19.63 2.08
C LYS A 67 -21.35 -20.14 0.88
N ASN A 68 -20.44 -19.34 0.32
CA ASN A 68 -19.81 -19.63 -0.96
C ASN A 68 -18.33 -20.05 -0.85
N LYS A 69 -17.66 -19.86 0.30
CA LYS A 69 -16.21 -20.06 0.45
C LYS A 69 -15.70 -21.44 0.07
N ASP A 70 -16.44 -22.50 0.43
CA ASP A 70 -16.03 -23.90 0.18
C ASP A 70 -16.22 -24.28 -1.30
N ALA A 71 -17.31 -23.87 -1.91
CA ALA A 71 -17.54 -24.05 -3.34
C ALA A 71 -16.54 -23.28 -4.19
N PHE A 72 -16.22 -22.05 -3.77
CA PHE A 72 -15.20 -21.21 -4.41
C PHE A 72 -13.81 -21.87 -4.32
N PHE A 73 -13.42 -22.35 -3.14
CA PHE A 73 -12.13 -23.02 -2.96
C PHE A 73 -12.01 -24.27 -3.84
N ARG A 74 -13.07 -25.09 -3.95
CA ARG A 74 -13.08 -26.26 -4.82
C ARG A 74 -12.92 -25.90 -6.31
N ARG A 75 -13.45 -24.74 -6.73
CA ARG A 75 -13.42 -24.31 -8.12
C ARG A 75 -12.13 -23.60 -8.49
N GLU A 76 -11.65 -22.68 -7.64
CA GLU A 76 -10.56 -21.78 -7.96
C GLU A 76 -9.21 -22.18 -7.30
N GLY A 77 -9.23 -23.10 -6.33
CA GLY A 77 -8.03 -23.51 -5.58
C GLY A 77 -7.50 -22.50 -4.56
N VAL A 78 -8.14 -21.33 -4.45
CA VAL A 78 -7.74 -20.26 -3.51
C VAL A 78 -8.86 -19.94 -2.52
N LYS A 79 -8.51 -19.46 -1.33
CA LYS A 79 -9.49 -19.12 -0.30
C LYS A 79 -10.22 -17.83 -0.62
N LEU A 80 -11.56 -17.85 -0.55
CA LEU A 80 -12.38 -16.65 -0.66
C LEU A 80 -12.27 -15.83 0.64
N THR A 81 -11.45 -14.77 0.61
CA THR A 81 -11.34 -13.78 1.69
C THR A 81 -12.23 -12.57 1.40
N TYR A 82 -12.25 -11.57 2.30
CA TYR A 82 -12.97 -10.31 2.06
C TYR A 82 -12.23 -9.38 1.10
N MET A 83 -10.90 -9.51 1.00
CA MET A 83 -10.06 -8.60 0.22
C MET A 83 -10.45 -8.49 -1.26
N PRO A 84 -10.78 -9.58 -1.98
CA PRO A 84 -11.23 -9.48 -3.37
C PRO A 84 -12.47 -8.61 -3.54
N ALA A 85 -13.46 -8.75 -2.64
CA ALA A 85 -14.70 -7.95 -2.72
C ALA A 85 -14.46 -6.47 -2.40
N ILE A 86 -13.60 -6.19 -1.41
CA ILE A 86 -13.19 -4.81 -1.07
C ILE A 86 -12.40 -4.19 -2.22
N THR A 87 -11.45 -4.94 -2.80
CA THR A 87 -10.65 -4.47 -3.94
C THR A 87 -11.52 -4.19 -5.17
N GLU A 88 -12.52 -5.03 -5.45
CA GLU A 88 -13.47 -4.81 -6.53
C GLU A 88 -14.28 -3.53 -6.30
N ALA A 89 -14.76 -3.31 -5.07
CA ALA A 89 -15.50 -2.09 -4.73
C ALA A 89 -14.62 -0.83 -4.89
N VAL A 90 -13.36 -0.88 -4.43
CA VAL A 90 -12.38 0.21 -4.59
C VAL A 90 -12.09 0.47 -6.07
N ALA A 91 -11.85 -0.57 -6.87
CA ALA A 91 -11.56 -0.43 -8.30
C ALA A 91 -12.74 0.20 -9.05
N LYS A 92 -13.97 -0.23 -8.77
CA LYS A 92 -15.19 0.37 -9.33
C LYS A 92 -15.38 1.82 -8.90
N ALA A 93 -15.10 2.15 -7.65
CA ALA A 93 -15.17 3.53 -7.16
C ALA A 93 -14.14 4.44 -7.86
N LEU A 94 -12.90 3.97 -8.02
CA LEU A 94 -11.86 4.72 -8.75
C LEU A 94 -12.20 4.92 -10.23
N ALA A 95 -12.86 3.94 -10.86
CA ALA A 95 -13.34 4.08 -12.23
C ALA A 95 -14.46 5.12 -12.34
N ALA A 96 -15.37 5.15 -11.36
CA ALA A 96 -16.49 6.11 -11.32
C ALA A 96 -16.03 7.54 -10.95
N TYR A 97 -14.98 7.66 -10.16
CA TYR A 97 -14.45 8.95 -9.66
C TYR A 97 -12.96 9.10 -10.00
N PRO A 98 -12.59 9.36 -11.26
CA PRO A 98 -11.19 9.43 -11.71
C PRO A 98 -10.36 10.50 -10.99
N GLN A 99 -11.00 11.53 -10.42
CA GLN A 99 -10.33 12.60 -9.67
C GLN A 99 -9.62 12.08 -8.40
N VAL A 100 -9.98 10.89 -7.91
CA VAL A 100 -9.33 10.26 -6.75
C VAL A 100 -8.03 9.57 -7.16
N ASN A 101 -7.91 9.15 -8.45
CA ASN A 101 -6.73 8.45 -8.96
C ASN A 101 -5.77 9.40 -9.71
N VAL A 102 -5.33 10.46 -9.05
CA VAL A 102 -4.46 11.48 -9.63
C VAL A 102 -3.14 11.62 -8.88
N SER A 103 -2.17 12.28 -9.49
CA SER A 103 -0.98 12.83 -8.85
C SER A 103 -0.91 14.31 -9.19
N VAL A 104 -0.20 15.07 -8.36
CA VAL A 104 0.06 16.50 -8.60
C VAL A 104 1.55 16.69 -8.80
N GLU A 105 1.92 17.38 -9.87
CA GLU A 105 3.29 17.79 -10.17
C GLU A 105 3.31 19.29 -10.47
N GLY A 106 3.83 20.08 -9.54
CA GLY A 106 3.71 21.53 -9.57
C GLY A 106 2.23 21.94 -9.53
N TYR A 107 1.74 22.57 -10.58
CA TYR A 107 0.34 22.97 -10.77
C TYR A 107 -0.43 22.08 -11.75
N ASN A 108 0.16 20.96 -12.19
CA ASN A 108 -0.47 20.02 -13.11
C ASN A 108 -1.11 18.86 -12.36
N ILE A 109 -2.34 18.49 -12.75
CA ILE A 109 -3.03 17.29 -12.25
C ILE A 109 -2.87 16.19 -13.28
N LEU A 110 -2.25 15.08 -12.86
CA LEU A 110 -1.98 13.91 -13.70
C LEU A 110 -3.03 12.84 -13.46
N PHE A 111 -3.98 12.67 -14.35
CA PHE A 111 -4.99 11.62 -14.29
C PHE A 111 -4.40 10.27 -14.71
N LYS A 112 -4.38 9.31 -13.81
CA LYS A 112 -3.88 7.95 -14.09
C LYS A 112 -4.97 7.13 -14.75
N LYS A 113 -4.65 6.55 -15.92
CA LYS A 113 -5.59 5.73 -16.71
C LYS A 113 -5.72 4.30 -16.19
N HIS A 114 -4.68 3.79 -15.52
CA HIS A 114 -4.67 2.44 -14.95
C HIS A 114 -5.13 2.47 -13.50
N ILE A 115 -6.01 1.56 -13.13
CA ILE A 115 -6.51 1.40 -11.75
C ILE A 115 -5.72 0.28 -11.09
N ASN A 116 -4.65 0.67 -10.42
CA ASN A 116 -3.74 -0.24 -9.73
C ASN A 116 -3.97 -0.14 -8.22
N VAL A 117 -4.30 -1.25 -7.56
CA VAL A 117 -4.62 -1.29 -6.14
C VAL A 117 -3.51 -1.98 -5.36
N GLY A 118 -2.86 -1.23 -4.48
CA GLY A 118 -1.85 -1.76 -3.56
C GLY A 118 -2.49 -2.38 -2.32
N ILE A 119 -2.04 -3.55 -1.93
CA ILE A 119 -2.53 -4.29 -0.76
C ILE A 119 -1.37 -4.56 0.19
N ALA A 120 -1.45 -4.03 1.40
CA ALA A 120 -0.40 -4.23 2.39
C ALA A 120 -0.37 -5.68 2.90
N VAL A 121 0.79 -6.31 2.84
CA VAL A 121 1.04 -7.68 3.30
C VAL A 121 2.17 -7.67 4.33
N SER A 122 1.91 -8.24 5.50
CA SER A 122 2.95 -8.46 6.51
C SER A 122 3.82 -9.65 6.11
N GLN A 123 5.14 -9.46 6.19
CA GLN A 123 6.14 -10.50 5.98
C GLN A 123 6.45 -11.24 7.28
N ASN A 124 7.11 -12.39 7.17
CA ASN A 124 7.44 -13.22 8.33
C ASN A 124 8.45 -12.57 9.30
N ASP A 125 9.25 -11.62 8.81
CA ASP A 125 10.22 -10.83 9.58
C ASP A 125 9.61 -9.58 10.26
N GLY A 126 8.29 -9.40 10.14
CA GLY A 126 7.57 -8.25 10.70
C GLY A 126 7.61 -7.00 9.82
N ASN A 127 8.27 -7.03 8.67
CA ASN A 127 8.24 -5.96 7.69
C ASN A 127 6.91 -5.94 6.92
N LEU A 128 6.58 -4.78 6.35
CA LEU A 128 5.41 -4.58 5.52
C LEU A 128 5.84 -4.33 4.08
N ILE A 129 5.23 -5.05 3.15
CA ILE A 129 5.40 -4.84 1.72
C ILE A 129 4.03 -4.59 1.08
N VAL A 130 3.99 -3.82 0.00
CA VAL A 130 2.73 -3.45 -0.66
C VAL A 130 2.75 -3.95 -2.11
N PRO A 131 2.42 -5.24 -2.37
CA PRO A 131 2.19 -5.71 -3.72
C PRO A 131 1.02 -4.99 -4.38
N VAL A 132 1.07 -4.89 -5.72
CA VAL A 132 0.11 -4.13 -6.51
C VAL A 132 -0.65 -5.07 -7.44
N VAL A 133 -1.97 -5.03 -7.36
CA VAL A 133 -2.87 -5.63 -8.35
C VAL A 133 -3.04 -4.62 -9.48
N HIS A 134 -2.47 -4.90 -10.64
CA HIS A 134 -2.56 -4.04 -11.81
C HIS A 134 -3.91 -4.18 -12.49
N ASP A 135 -4.43 -3.05 -13.04
CA ASP A 135 -5.70 -2.99 -13.77
C ASP A 135 -6.84 -3.75 -13.06
N ALA A 136 -6.99 -3.49 -11.76
CA ALA A 136 -7.94 -4.21 -10.90
C ALA A 136 -9.40 -4.07 -11.34
N ASP A 137 -9.75 -3.02 -12.08
CA ASP A 137 -11.06 -2.78 -12.68
C ASP A 137 -11.41 -3.76 -13.81
N ARG A 138 -10.41 -4.41 -14.41
CA ARG A 138 -10.59 -5.40 -15.49
C ARG A 138 -10.73 -6.82 -14.97
N LEU A 139 -10.49 -7.05 -13.69
CA LEU A 139 -10.58 -8.36 -13.07
C LEU A 139 -11.97 -8.56 -12.42
N ASN A 140 -12.52 -9.74 -12.59
CA ASN A 140 -13.68 -10.17 -11.82
C ASN A 140 -13.27 -10.66 -10.42
N LEU A 141 -14.22 -10.97 -9.56
CA LEU A 141 -13.98 -11.42 -8.19
C LEU A 141 -13.01 -12.63 -8.10
N SER A 142 -13.15 -13.62 -8.99
CA SER A 142 -12.26 -14.79 -9.03
C SER A 142 -10.85 -14.39 -9.44
N GLY A 143 -10.71 -13.57 -10.47
CA GLY A 143 -9.42 -13.04 -10.93
C GLY A 143 -8.71 -12.23 -9.84
N LEU A 144 -9.45 -11.38 -9.12
CA LEU A 144 -8.93 -10.62 -7.97
C LEU A 144 -8.49 -11.56 -6.84
N ALA A 145 -9.27 -12.60 -6.52
CA ALA A 145 -8.91 -13.55 -5.46
C ALA A 145 -7.61 -14.29 -5.79
N ILE A 146 -7.46 -14.77 -7.02
CA ILE A 146 -6.26 -15.47 -7.48
C ILE A 146 -5.05 -14.53 -7.50
N ALA A 147 -5.21 -13.32 -8.03
CA ALA A 147 -4.13 -12.33 -8.09
C ALA A 147 -3.64 -11.93 -6.69
N ILE A 148 -4.57 -11.65 -5.77
CA ILE A 148 -4.25 -11.27 -4.38
C ILE A 148 -3.55 -12.40 -3.63
N ASP A 149 -4.06 -13.64 -3.75
CA ASP A 149 -3.46 -14.81 -3.08
C ASP A 149 -2.04 -15.07 -3.59
N GLY A 150 -1.84 -15.04 -4.91
CA GLY A 150 -0.53 -15.21 -5.54
C GLY A 150 0.48 -14.13 -5.15
N LEU A 151 0.06 -12.86 -5.14
CA LEU A 151 0.90 -11.75 -4.70
C LEU A 151 1.24 -11.84 -3.20
N ALA A 152 0.27 -12.19 -2.36
CA ALA A 152 0.50 -12.37 -0.93
C ALA A 152 1.45 -13.53 -0.63
N ALA A 153 1.34 -14.65 -1.36
CA ALA A 153 2.26 -15.76 -1.23
C ALA A 153 3.70 -15.37 -1.61
N LYS A 154 3.89 -14.68 -2.74
CA LYS A 154 5.20 -14.15 -3.17
C LYS A 154 5.77 -13.14 -2.18
N ALA A 155 4.92 -12.26 -1.64
CA ALA A 155 5.32 -11.25 -0.66
C ALA A 155 5.90 -11.87 0.61
N ARG A 156 5.26 -12.89 1.16
CA ARG A 156 5.70 -13.57 2.40
C ARG A 156 7.06 -14.25 2.26
N ILE A 157 7.42 -14.69 1.07
CA ILE A 157 8.71 -15.35 0.77
C ILE A 157 9.72 -14.43 0.08
N ASN A 158 9.43 -13.14 0.04
CA ASN A 158 10.30 -12.09 -0.55
C ASN A 158 10.66 -12.33 -2.03
N LYS A 159 9.70 -12.87 -2.81
CA LYS A 159 9.86 -13.21 -4.24
C LYS A 159 9.00 -12.33 -5.17
N LEU A 160 8.63 -11.14 -4.74
CA LEU A 160 7.95 -10.18 -5.61
C LEU A 160 8.90 -9.67 -6.70
N MET A 161 8.39 -9.55 -7.93
CA MET A 161 9.09 -8.86 -9.00
C MET A 161 8.98 -7.34 -8.81
N ARG A 162 9.93 -6.61 -9.37
CA ARG A 162 10.00 -5.14 -9.30
C ARG A 162 8.74 -4.43 -9.79
N SER A 163 8.03 -5.04 -10.76
CA SER A 163 6.76 -4.55 -11.29
C SER A 163 5.56 -4.85 -10.40
N GLU A 164 5.68 -5.82 -9.50
CA GLU A 164 4.60 -6.24 -8.59
C GLU A 164 4.63 -5.49 -7.25
N GLU A 165 5.63 -4.65 -7.01
CA GLU A 165 5.82 -3.90 -5.76
C GLU A 165 5.54 -2.41 -5.97
N ARG A 166 4.80 -1.79 -5.04
CA ARG A 166 4.70 -0.34 -4.98
C ARG A 166 6.05 0.22 -4.52
N ARG A 167 6.77 0.85 -5.43
CA ARG A 167 7.95 1.60 -5.06
C ARG A 167 7.53 2.92 -4.43
N VAL A 168 8.03 3.11 -3.24
CA VAL A 168 8.04 4.40 -2.58
C VAL A 168 9.24 5.14 -3.17
N GLY A 169 9.00 5.99 -4.14
CA GLY A 169 9.98 6.83 -4.79
C GLY A 169 9.42 8.18 -5.05
#